data_c4a957ed5567b231772b63ba69714d7f
#
_entry.id   c4a957ed5567b231772b63ba69714d7f
#
_cell.length_a   1.000
_cell.length_b   1.000
_cell.length_c   1.000
_cell.angle_alpha   90.00
_cell.angle_beta   90.00
_cell.angle_gamma   90.00
#
_symmetry.space_group_name_H-M   'P 1'
#
loop_
_entity.id
_entity.type
_entity.pdbx_description
1 polymer ?
#
loop_
_entity_poly.entity_id
_entity_poly.type
_entity_poly.pdbx_seq_one_letter_code
_entity_poly.pdbx_strand_id
1 'polypeptide(L)'
;MSRIGKLPITVPAGVTVTVDENNLVTVKGPKGTLSQQVNPDITLKQEGNILTLERPSDSKPHKAMHGLYRALVHNMVVGVTDGFSKTLEMVGTGYRASVEGKKLTINIGFSHPVILEAPEGITYETPNQTTIVVKGSNKQQVGNLAADIRAIRKPEPYLGKGIKYQNEHIRRKEGKTGK
;
A
#
# COMPACT_ATOMS: atom_id res chain seq x y z
N MET A 1 10.59 -24.22 -7.06
CA MET A 1 10.80 -23.84 -5.63
C MET A 1 10.29 -22.43 -5.41
N SER A 2 9.57 -22.14 -4.30
CA SER A 2 9.17 -20.76 -3.97
C SER A 2 10.36 -20.05 -3.27
N ARG A 3 11.09 -19.23 -4.00
CA ARG A 3 12.22 -18.46 -3.42
C ARG A 3 11.74 -17.51 -2.31
N ILE A 4 10.60 -16.84 -2.52
CA ILE A 4 10.03 -15.87 -1.57
C ILE A 4 9.49 -16.56 -0.31
N GLY A 5 8.77 -17.67 -0.45
CA GLY A 5 8.17 -18.36 0.70
C GLY A 5 9.17 -18.89 1.72
N LYS A 6 10.33 -19.32 1.25
CA LYS A 6 11.41 -19.85 2.12
C LYS A 6 12.23 -18.79 2.86
N LEU A 7 12.10 -17.50 2.48
CA LEU A 7 12.85 -16.45 3.15
C LEU A 7 12.31 -16.24 4.56
N PRO A 8 13.14 -16.28 5.59
CA PRO A 8 12.73 -15.97 6.96
C PRO A 8 12.24 -14.51 7.05
N ILE A 9 11.37 -14.25 8.02
CA ILE A 9 10.91 -12.90 8.35
C ILE A 9 11.53 -12.54 9.69
N THR A 10 12.36 -11.53 9.72
CA THR A 10 12.92 -11.00 10.97
C THR A 10 11.89 -10.10 11.63
N VAL A 11 11.54 -10.41 12.88
CA VAL A 11 10.64 -9.61 13.70
C VAL A 11 11.50 -8.63 14.52
N PRO A 12 11.41 -7.31 14.26
CA PRO A 12 12.20 -6.33 14.98
C PRO A 12 11.76 -6.19 16.45
N ALA A 13 12.64 -5.66 17.27
CA ALA A 13 12.33 -5.36 18.67
C ALA A 13 11.14 -4.40 18.77
N GLY A 14 10.19 -4.70 19.66
CA GLY A 14 8.97 -3.91 19.82
C GLY A 14 7.79 -4.35 18.94
N VAL A 15 7.97 -5.39 18.12
CA VAL A 15 6.88 -6.03 17.38
C VAL A 15 6.57 -7.39 17.98
N THR A 16 5.29 -7.64 18.22
CA THR A 16 4.79 -8.93 18.72
C THR A 16 3.97 -9.58 17.61
N VAL A 17 4.27 -10.85 17.33
CA VAL A 17 3.49 -11.67 16.41
C VAL A 17 2.80 -12.76 17.21
N THR A 18 1.50 -12.88 17.07
CA THR A 18 0.68 -13.94 17.68
C THR A 18 -0.06 -14.68 16.60
N VAL A 19 -0.13 -15.99 16.72
CA VAL A 19 -0.87 -16.88 15.82
C VAL A 19 -1.91 -17.61 16.65
N ASP A 20 -3.17 -17.46 16.28
CA ASP A 20 -4.30 -18.10 16.94
C ASP A 20 -4.51 -19.53 16.40
N GLU A 21 -5.29 -20.34 17.10
CA GLU A 21 -5.64 -21.73 16.72
C GLU A 21 -6.26 -21.84 15.32
N ASN A 22 -6.93 -20.78 14.88
CA ASN A 22 -7.52 -20.67 13.55
C ASN A 22 -6.56 -20.14 12.47
N ASN A 23 -5.24 -20.10 12.72
CA ASN A 23 -4.26 -19.48 11.83
C ASN A 23 -4.52 -17.98 11.53
N LEU A 24 -5.18 -17.28 12.46
CA LEU A 24 -5.25 -15.82 12.42
C LEU A 24 -3.93 -15.25 12.95
N VAL A 25 -3.16 -14.64 12.07
CA VAL A 25 -1.90 -13.99 12.42
C VAL A 25 -2.18 -12.54 12.80
N THR A 26 -1.83 -12.15 14.01
CA THR A 26 -1.93 -10.78 14.48
C THR A 26 -0.54 -10.23 14.77
N VAL A 27 -0.21 -9.10 14.15
CA VAL A 27 1.06 -8.40 14.31
C VAL A 27 0.80 -7.05 14.97
N LYS A 28 1.37 -6.85 16.16
CA LYS A 28 1.26 -5.61 16.94
C LYS A 28 2.61 -4.91 16.99
N GLY A 29 2.64 -3.64 16.68
CA GLY A 29 3.85 -2.81 16.70
C GLY A 29 3.57 -1.35 17.03
N PRO A 30 4.58 -0.48 16.94
CA PRO A 30 4.46 0.93 17.32
C PRO A 30 3.45 1.73 16.48
N LYS A 31 3.21 1.33 15.21
CA LYS A 31 2.27 2.03 14.32
C LYS A 31 0.89 1.39 14.23
N GLY A 32 0.57 0.43 15.11
CA GLY A 32 -0.73 -0.19 15.20
C GLY A 32 -0.72 -1.70 15.23
N THR A 33 -1.89 -2.28 15.03
CA THR A 33 -2.10 -3.74 15.02
C THR A 33 -2.76 -4.11 13.70
N LEU A 34 -2.23 -5.14 13.06
CA LEU A 34 -2.78 -5.70 11.82
C LEU A 34 -3.05 -7.19 12.03
N SER A 35 -4.12 -7.69 11.43
CA SER A 35 -4.46 -9.11 11.45
C SER A 35 -4.69 -9.63 10.03
N GLN A 36 -4.31 -10.89 9.80
CA GLN A 36 -4.48 -11.57 8.52
C GLN A 36 -4.81 -13.02 8.75
N GLN A 37 -5.91 -13.48 8.14
CA GLN A 37 -6.24 -14.89 8.10
C GLN A 37 -5.30 -15.61 7.13
N VAL A 38 -4.61 -16.62 7.62
CA VAL A 38 -3.74 -17.51 6.83
C VAL A 38 -4.47 -18.84 6.62
N ASN A 39 -4.28 -19.44 5.44
CA ASN A 39 -4.88 -20.75 5.14
C ASN A 39 -4.33 -21.80 6.12
N PRO A 40 -5.17 -22.72 6.65
CA PRO A 40 -4.78 -23.78 7.58
C PRO A 40 -3.63 -24.67 7.10
N ASP A 41 -3.50 -24.84 5.78
CA ASP A 41 -2.42 -25.64 5.18
C ASP A 41 -1.02 -25.03 5.39
N ILE A 42 -0.94 -23.76 5.71
CA ILE A 42 0.35 -23.08 5.90
C ILE A 42 0.62 -22.95 7.40
N THR A 43 1.71 -23.58 7.83
CA THR A 43 2.13 -23.54 9.24
C THR A 43 3.12 -22.41 9.45
N LEU A 44 2.90 -21.63 10.52
CA LEU A 44 3.83 -20.60 10.96
C LEU A 44 4.63 -21.11 12.15
N LYS A 45 5.95 -20.95 12.09
CA LYS A 45 6.88 -21.27 13.20
C LYS A 45 7.65 -20.03 13.57
N GLN A 46 7.66 -19.73 14.85
CA GLN A 46 8.44 -18.61 15.39
C GLN A 46 9.55 -19.15 16.30
N GLU A 47 10.78 -18.83 15.95
CA GLU A 47 11.99 -19.17 16.72
C GLU A 47 12.69 -17.86 17.10
N GLY A 48 12.47 -17.42 18.33
CA GLY A 48 12.98 -16.12 18.79
C GLY A 48 12.47 -14.97 17.93
N ASN A 49 13.36 -14.28 17.25
CA ASN A 49 13.06 -13.14 16.39
C ASN A 49 12.84 -13.51 14.91
N ILE A 50 12.80 -14.79 14.59
CA ILE A 50 12.65 -15.27 13.21
C ILE A 50 11.32 -15.98 13.10
N LEU A 51 10.52 -15.57 12.10
CA LEU A 51 9.28 -16.22 11.71
C LEU A 51 9.47 -16.90 10.36
N THR A 52 9.15 -18.19 10.29
CA THR A 52 9.21 -19.00 9.08
C THR A 52 7.84 -19.57 8.77
N LEU A 53 7.54 -19.72 7.49
CA LEU A 53 6.33 -20.36 7.01
C LEU A 53 6.69 -21.70 6.37
N GLU A 54 5.91 -22.72 6.64
CA GLU A 54 6.04 -24.05 6.05
C GLU A 54 4.80 -24.44 5.26
N ARG A 55 4.96 -25.27 4.25
CA ARG A 55 3.89 -25.83 3.45
C ARG A 55 3.90 -27.36 3.50
N PRO A 56 2.74 -28.04 3.45
CA PRO A 56 2.67 -29.49 3.58
C PRO A 56 3.19 -30.23 2.36
N SER A 57 3.15 -29.63 1.17
CA SER A 57 3.60 -30.29 -0.06
C SER A 57 4.11 -29.31 -1.12
N ASP A 58 4.72 -29.86 -2.17
CA ASP A 58 5.24 -29.12 -3.34
C ASP A 58 4.21 -28.95 -4.46
N SER A 59 2.92 -29.09 -4.16
CA SER A 59 1.85 -28.85 -5.11
C SER A 59 1.81 -27.37 -5.55
N LYS A 60 1.27 -27.12 -6.74
CA LYS A 60 1.17 -25.75 -7.30
C LYS A 60 0.41 -24.78 -6.39
N PRO A 61 -0.77 -25.15 -5.82
CA PRO A 61 -1.49 -24.28 -4.89
C PRO A 61 -0.69 -24.01 -3.61
N HIS A 62 -0.05 -25.01 -2.97
CA HIS A 62 0.73 -24.80 -1.76
C HIS A 62 1.96 -23.90 -1.99
N LYS A 63 2.60 -24.02 -3.17
CA LYS A 63 3.70 -23.09 -3.56
C LYS A 63 3.20 -21.66 -3.70
N ALA A 64 2.03 -21.44 -4.30
CA ALA A 64 1.44 -20.12 -4.48
C ALA A 64 1.06 -19.50 -3.13
N MET A 65 0.31 -20.23 -2.28
CA MET A 65 -0.08 -19.79 -0.95
C MET A 65 1.11 -19.50 -0.04
N HIS A 66 2.13 -20.34 -0.06
CA HIS A 66 3.35 -20.16 0.73
C HIS A 66 4.03 -18.81 0.43
N GLY A 67 4.18 -18.47 -0.84
CA GLY A 67 4.76 -17.17 -1.24
C GLY A 67 3.85 -15.99 -0.91
N LEU A 68 2.54 -16.13 -1.10
CA LEU A 68 1.53 -15.11 -0.81
C LEU A 68 1.51 -14.77 0.69
N TYR A 69 1.29 -15.75 1.54
CA TYR A 69 1.16 -15.50 2.98
C TYR A 69 2.46 -15.03 3.61
N ARG A 70 3.60 -15.54 3.14
CA ARG A 70 4.89 -14.98 3.57
C ARG A 70 5.01 -13.50 3.24
N ALA A 71 4.62 -13.08 2.03
CA ALA A 71 4.69 -11.68 1.63
C ALA A 71 3.70 -10.81 2.42
N LEU A 72 2.48 -11.32 2.70
CA LEU A 72 1.47 -10.61 3.50
C LEU A 72 1.96 -10.40 4.93
N VAL A 73 2.43 -11.45 5.61
CA VAL A 73 2.94 -11.36 6.99
C VAL A 73 4.17 -10.44 7.06
N HIS A 74 5.08 -10.55 6.11
CA HIS A 74 6.22 -9.63 6.04
C HIS A 74 5.79 -8.16 5.87
N ASN A 75 4.81 -7.90 5.01
CA ASN A 75 4.26 -6.55 4.86
C ASN A 75 3.58 -6.05 6.14
N MET A 76 2.95 -6.94 6.93
CA MET A 76 2.38 -6.55 8.23
C MET A 76 3.48 -6.14 9.21
N VAL A 77 4.57 -6.90 9.31
CA VAL A 77 5.71 -6.58 10.18
C VAL A 77 6.33 -5.23 9.80
N VAL A 78 6.62 -5.02 8.52
CA VAL A 78 7.15 -3.73 8.02
C VAL A 78 6.13 -2.60 8.24
N GLY A 79 4.86 -2.87 8.01
CA GLY A 79 3.80 -1.87 8.15
C GLY A 79 3.61 -1.35 9.57
N VAL A 80 3.68 -2.22 10.58
CA VAL A 80 3.56 -1.79 11.99
C VAL A 80 4.85 -1.17 12.54
N THR A 81 5.99 -1.36 11.87
CA THR A 81 7.29 -0.76 12.22
C THR A 81 7.50 0.58 11.50
N ASP A 82 7.74 0.52 10.21
CA ASP A 82 8.12 1.66 9.37
C ASP A 82 6.90 2.35 8.77
N GLY A 83 5.84 1.58 8.51
CA GLY A 83 4.68 2.01 7.76
C GLY A 83 4.95 2.05 6.25
N PHE A 84 3.89 2.33 5.51
CA PHE A 84 3.95 2.50 4.05
C PHE A 84 3.51 3.90 3.67
N SER A 85 4.11 4.41 2.60
CA SER A 85 3.72 5.67 2.00
C SER A 85 3.66 5.56 0.48
N LYS A 86 2.72 6.28 -0.12
CA LYS A 86 2.63 6.50 -1.57
C LYS A 86 2.48 7.97 -1.84
N THR A 87 3.36 8.50 -2.68
CA THR A 87 3.36 9.91 -3.07
C THR A 87 2.76 10.05 -4.47
N LEU A 88 1.84 10.98 -4.60
CA LEU A 88 1.15 11.34 -5.84
C LEU A 88 1.46 12.79 -6.18
N GLU A 89 1.62 13.08 -7.45
CA GLU A 89 1.85 14.42 -7.99
C GLU A 89 0.70 14.81 -8.90
N MET A 90 0.21 16.02 -8.73
CA MET A 90 -0.80 16.62 -9.59
C MET A 90 -0.12 17.54 -10.62
N VAL A 91 -0.39 17.30 -11.88
CA VAL A 91 0.11 18.10 -12.99
C VAL A 91 -1.06 18.78 -13.68
N GLY A 92 -1.08 20.09 -13.68
CA GLY A 92 -2.14 20.89 -14.33
C GLY A 92 -2.26 22.28 -13.73
N THR A 93 -2.64 23.25 -14.54
CA THR A 93 -2.82 24.64 -14.10
C THR A 93 -4.01 24.74 -13.15
N GLY A 94 -3.80 25.29 -11.95
CA GLY A 94 -4.84 25.47 -10.93
C GLY A 94 -5.19 24.20 -10.14
N TYR A 95 -4.49 23.09 -10.37
CA TYR A 95 -4.66 21.88 -9.56
C TYR A 95 -4.06 22.07 -8.18
N ARG A 96 -4.81 21.77 -7.14
CA ARG A 96 -4.38 21.90 -5.75
C ARG A 96 -5.07 20.91 -4.85
N ALA A 97 -4.37 20.45 -3.83
CA ALA A 97 -4.88 19.63 -2.75
C ALA A 97 -4.62 20.30 -1.40
N SER A 98 -5.50 20.09 -0.46
CA SER A 98 -5.35 20.48 0.94
C SER A 98 -5.88 19.39 1.85
N VAL A 99 -5.26 19.27 3.02
CA VAL A 99 -5.69 18.32 4.06
C VAL A 99 -6.16 19.10 5.27
N GLU A 100 -7.35 18.79 5.75
CA GLU A 100 -7.93 19.32 6.97
C GLU A 100 -8.33 18.15 7.89
N GLY A 101 -7.48 17.85 8.87
CA GLY A 101 -7.63 16.70 9.74
C GLY A 101 -7.62 15.37 8.95
N LYS A 102 -8.76 14.68 8.85
CA LYS A 102 -8.89 13.43 8.10
C LYS A 102 -9.42 13.62 6.68
N LYS A 103 -9.74 14.85 6.27
CA LYS A 103 -10.33 15.16 4.97
C LYS A 103 -9.27 15.66 4.00
N LEU A 104 -9.17 15.00 2.85
CA LEU A 104 -8.37 15.43 1.71
C LEU A 104 -9.30 16.08 0.69
N THR A 105 -9.10 17.35 0.42
CA THR A 105 -9.83 18.12 -0.59
C THR A 105 -8.96 18.30 -1.82
N ILE A 106 -9.46 17.89 -2.98
CA ILE A 106 -8.74 17.93 -4.27
C ILE A 106 -9.51 18.80 -5.25
N ASN A 107 -8.88 19.88 -5.72
CA ASN A 107 -9.36 20.71 -6.82
C ASN A 107 -8.58 20.36 -8.08
N ILE A 108 -9.27 19.80 -9.08
CA ILE A 108 -8.62 19.24 -10.27
C ILE A 108 -9.33 19.61 -11.57
N GLY A 109 -9.93 20.81 -11.59
CA GLY A 109 -10.64 21.34 -12.76
C GLY A 109 -12.03 20.73 -13.00
N PHE A 110 -12.65 20.21 -11.95
CA PHE A 110 -14.07 19.90 -11.91
C PHE A 110 -14.87 21.10 -11.39
N SER A 111 -16.19 21.11 -11.61
CA SER A 111 -17.09 22.16 -11.10
C SER A 111 -17.19 22.19 -9.57
N HIS A 112 -16.83 21.10 -8.90
CA HIS A 112 -16.81 20.96 -7.45
C HIS A 112 -15.52 20.27 -6.98
N PRO A 113 -15.06 20.54 -5.76
CA PRO A 113 -13.92 19.84 -5.18
C PRO A 113 -14.28 18.37 -4.90
N VAL A 114 -13.30 17.48 -5.05
CA VAL A 114 -13.42 16.09 -4.60
C VAL A 114 -12.93 16.00 -3.17
N ILE A 115 -13.77 15.49 -2.28
CA ILE A 115 -13.46 15.33 -0.86
C ILE A 115 -13.36 13.84 -0.54
N LEU A 116 -12.23 13.41 0.05
CA LEU A 116 -11.99 12.04 0.48
C LEU A 116 -11.72 12.03 1.98
N GLU A 117 -12.40 11.14 2.71
CA GLU A 117 -12.13 10.92 4.12
C GLU A 117 -11.14 9.77 4.30
N ALA A 118 -10.16 9.96 5.20
CA ALA A 118 -9.20 8.93 5.53
C ALA A 118 -9.86 7.84 6.39
N PRO A 119 -9.84 6.56 5.96
CA PRO A 119 -10.26 5.47 6.81
C PRO A 119 -9.29 5.27 7.98
N GLU A 120 -9.69 4.45 8.95
CA GLU A 120 -8.84 4.14 10.11
C GLU A 120 -7.47 3.60 9.69
N GLY A 121 -6.42 4.09 10.35
CA GLY A 121 -5.04 3.68 10.09
C GLY A 121 -4.39 4.35 8.87
N ILE A 122 -5.09 5.29 8.21
CA ILE A 122 -4.56 6.06 7.08
C ILE A 122 -4.49 7.55 7.45
N THR A 123 -3.41 8.18 6.98
CA THR A 123 -3.22 9.64 7.06
C THR A 123 -2.87 10.20 5.69
N TYR A 124 -3.42 11.36 5.39
CA TYR A 124 -3.05 12.14 4.22
C TYR A 124 -2.16 13.31 4.63
N GLU A 125 -1.18 13.61 3.81
CA GLU A 125 -0.33 14.80 3.95
C GLU A 125 -0.22 15.50 2.59
N THR A 126 -0.18 16.82 2.62
CA THR A 126 0.05 17.67 1.45
C THR A 126 1.25 18.59 1.73
N PRO A 127 2.49 18.09 1.50
CA PRO A 127 3.68 18.90 1.69
C PRO A 127 3.67 20.17 0.83
N ASN A 128 3.09 20.05 -0.37
CA ASN A 128 2.85 21.12 -1.32
C ASN A 128 1.42 21.01 -1.84
N GLN A 129 0.90 22.10 -2.41
CA GLN A 129 -0.46 22.11 -2.99
C GLN A 129 -0.66 21.10 -4.15
N THR A 130 0.42 20.63 -4.76
CA THR A 130 0.39 19.70 -5.89
C THR A 130 0.86 18.29 -5.55
N THR A 131 1.21 18.04 -4.28
CA THR A 131 1.73 16.74 -3.84
C THR A 131 0.85 16.17 -2.73
N ILE A 132 0.40 14.94 -2.92
CA ILE A 132 -0.39 14.19 -1.93
C ILE A 132 0.42 12.99 -1.48
N VAL A 133 0.57 12.80 -0.19
CA VAL A 133 1.21 11.62 0.41
C VAL A 133 0.16 10.85 1.21
N VAL A 134 -0.02 9.58 0.86
CA VAL A 134 -0.90 8.65 1.57
C VAL A 134 -0.03 7.77 2.44
N LYS A 135 -0.23 7.78 3.75
CA LYS A 135 0.53 6.99 4.73
C LYS A 135 -0.36 6.06 5.53
N GLY A 136 0.17 4.90 5.89
CA GLY A 136 -0.54 3.95 6.76
C GLY A 136 0.27 2.71 7.06
N SER A 137 -0.21 1.90 8.00
CA SER A 137 0.40 0.62 8.37
C SER A 137 0.03 -0.51 7.39
N ASN A 138 -1.17 -0.46 6.80
CA ASN A 138 -1.62 -1.49 5.87
C ASN A 138 -1.24 -1.12 4.43
N LYS A 139 -0.29 -1.88 3.86
CA LYS A 139 0.20 -1.68 2.48
C LYS A 139 -0.91 -1.72 1.43
N GLN A 140 -1.88 -2.63 1.60
CA GLN A 140 -2.97 -2.79 0.66
C GLN A 140 -3.91 -1.58 0.68
N GLN A 141 -4.29 -1.10 1.87
CA GLN A 141 -5.14 0.08 2.00
C GLN A 141 -4.45 1.33 1.44
N VAL A 142 -3.17 1.55 1.77
CA VAL A 142 -2.38 2.67 1.21
C VAL A 142 -2.33 2.58 -0.32
N GLY A 143 -2.11 1.38 -0.87
CA GLY A 143 -2.07 1.16 -2.31
C GLY A 143 -3.41 1.42 -3.00
N ASN A 144 -4.50 0.91 -2.45
CA ASN A 144 -5.85 1.08 -3.00
C ASN A 144 -6.26 2.56 -2.99
N LEU A 145 -6.10 3.25 -1.85
CA LEU A 145 -6.43 4.67 -1.75
C LEU A 145 -5.60 5.54 -2.69
N ALA A 146 -4.31 5.25 -2.82
CA ALA A 146 -3.48 5.95 -3.80
C ALA A 146 -3.95 5.70 -5.25
N ALA A 147 -4.40 4.49 -5.56
CA ALA A 147 -4.95 4.17 -6.88
C ALA A 147 -6.29 4.88 -7.12
N ASP A 148 -7.16 4.94 -6.11
CA ASP A 148 -8.45 5.65 -6.19
C ASP A 148 -8.23 7.16 -6.41
N ILE A 149 -7.30 7.78 -5.67
CA ILE A 149 -6.95 9.19 -5.87
C ILE A 149 -6.43 9.42 -7.29
N ARG A 150 -5.54 8.53 -7.78
CA ARG A 150 -5.04 8.62 -9.16
C ARG A 150 -6.15 8.44 -10.20
N ALA A 151 -7.14 7.61 -9.92
CA ALA A 151 -8.26 7.33 -10.80
C ALA A 151 -9.22 8.52 -10.97
N ILE A 152 -9.28 9.47 -10.02
CA ILE A 152 -10.11 10.69 -10.11
C ILE A 152 -9.82 11.44 -11.42
N ARG A 153 -8.53 11.59 -11.74
CA ARG A 153 -8.12 12.16 -13.03
C ARG A 153 -6.78 11.57 -13.46
N LYS A 154 -6.85 10.51 -14.27
CA LYS A 154 -5.66 9.84 -14.81
C LYS A 154 -4.86 10.82 -15.69
N PRO A 155 -3.52 10.72 -15.69
CA PRO A 155 -2.70 11.58 -16.54
C PRO A 155 -3.00 11.33 -18.01
N GLU A 156 -3.20 12.41 -18.76
CA GLU A 156 -3.49 12.35 -20.18
C GLU A 156 -2.17 12.25 -21.01
N PRO A 157 -2.22 11.69 -22.21
CA PRO A 157 -1.00 11.35 -22.95
C PRO A 157 -0.32 12.51 -23.68
N TYR A 158 -0.91 13.71 -23.75
CA TYR A 158 -0.34 14.83 -24.50
C TYR A 158 0.50 15.76 -23.63
N LEU A 159 -0.12 16.43 -22.66
CA LEU A 159 0.54 17.33 -21.72
C LEU A 159 0.89 16.65 -20.40
N GLY A 160 0.34 15.46 -20.14
CA GLY A 160 0.53 14.73 -18.90
C GLY A 160 -0.27 15.30 -17.72
N LYS A 161 -1.32 16.10 -18.00
CA LYS A 161 -2.20 16.67 -16.96
C LYS A 161 -3.01 15.57 -16.28
N GLY A 162 -3.06 15.59 -14.95
CA GLY A 162 -3.75 14.60 -14.13
C GLY A 162 -2.99 14.32 -12.85
N ILE A 163 -3.37 13.23 -12.17
CA ILE A 163 -2.70 12.72 -10.96
C ILE A 163 -1.88 11.50 -11.36
N LYS A 164 -0.60 11.51 -11.05
CA LYS A 164 0.36 10.41 -11.30
C LYS A 164 1.08 10.02 -10.00
N TYR A 165 1.66 8.83 -9.94
CA TYR A 165 2.63 8.52 -8.91
C TYR A 165 3.92 9.32 -9.12
N GLN A 166 4.63 9.65 -8.06
CA GLN A 166 5.85 10.48 -8.09
C GLN A 166 6.89 9.98 -9.12
N ASN A 167 7.06 8.68 -9.23
CA ASN A 167 8.05 8.08 -10.15
C ASN A 167 7.40 7.49 -11.41
N GLU A 168 6.16 7.86 -11.72
CA GLU A 168 5.45 7.35 -12.89
C GLU A 168 5.86 8.10 -14.15
N HIS A 169 6.44 7.39 -15.09
CA HIS A 169 6.72 7.92 -16.42
C HIS A 169 5.49 7.78 -17.33
N ILE A 170 4.94 8.90 -17.76
CA ILE A 170 3.80 8.93 -18.67
C ILE A 170 4.31 8.97 -20.11
N ARG A 171 3.99 7.92 -20.88
CA ARG A 171 4.30 7.90 -22.31
C ARG A 171 3.46 8.97 -23.03
N ARG A 172 4.11 10.01 -23.49
CA ARG A 172 3.47 11.11 -24.22
C ARG A 172 3.33 10.79 -25.70
N LYS A 173 2.27 11.32 -26.30
CA LYS A 173 2.01 11.31 -27.74
C LYS A 173 2.15 12.72 -28.27
N GLU A 174 2.58 12.85 -29.52
CA GLU A 174 2.55 14.13 -30.21
C GLU A 174 1.11 14.47 -30.60
N GLY A 175 0.72 15.73 -30.42
CA GLY A 175 -0.56 16.24 -30.89
C GLY A 175 -0.60 16.31 -32.41
N LYS A 176 -1.80 16.46 -32.99
CA LYS A 176 -1.89 16.77 -34.44
C LYS A 176 -1.16 18.08 -34.71
N THR A 177 -0.07 18.00 -35.45
CA THR A 177 0.53 19.19 -36.09
C THR A 177 -0.49 19.72 -37.10
N GLY A 178 -1.15 20.82 -36.79
CA GLY A 178 -1.91 21.56 -37.79
C GLY A 178 -0.94 22.03 -38.84
N LYS A 179 -1.19 21.62 -40.11
CA LYS A 179 -0.65 22.30 -41.25
C LYS A 179 -1.43 23.57 -41.44
#